data_e1d0bb02d9a87cd82b96de5e67fcb2dd
#
_entry.id   e1d0bb02d9a87cd82b96de5e67fcb2dd
#
_cell.length_a   1.000
_cell.length_b   1.000
_cell.length_c   1.000
_cell.angle_alpha   90.00
_cell.angle_beta   90.00
_cell.angle_gamma   90.00
#
_symmetry.space_group_name_H-M   'P 1'
#
loop_
_entity.id
_entity.type
_entity.pdbx_description
1 polymer ?
#
loop_
_entity_poly.entity_id
_entity_poly.type
_entity_poly.pdbx_seq_one_letter_code
_entity_poly.pdbx_strand_id
1 'polypeptide(L)'
;MATKPNNPALPEQPPQPRKRIPTNQALAASASWLPAPYDLADATAVQALQRGTADSDQQRRALDWIIRQACATYDFPYRPGPDDRDTNIALGRMWAGQQIVKLCNADIGKMRRDSPT
;
A
#
# COMPACT_ATOMS: atom_id res chain seq x y z
N MET A 1 -47.74 8.18 18.54
CA MET A 1 -47.11 8.12 18.27
C MET A 1 -46.34 8.05 18.08
N ALA A 2 -46.20 8.10 18.09
CA ALA A 2 -45.29 7.91 17.65
C ALA A 2 -44.56 7.72 17.43
N THR A 3 -44.54 7.62 17.45
CA THR A 3 -43.76 7.34 17.11
C THR A 3 -43.12 7.24 16.86
N LYS A 4 -43.12 7.20 16.67
CA LYS A 4 -42.39 6.99 16.26
C LYS A 4 -41.69 6.77 16.05
N PRO A 5 -41.80 7.00 16.17
CA PRO A 5 -41.02 6.70 15.79
C PRO A 5 -40.34 6.49 15.65
N ASN A 6 -40.32 6.38 15.59
CA ASN A 6 -39.50 6.09 15.30
C ASN A 6 -38.92 5.89 15.05
N ASN A 7 -39.05 5.94 14.84
CA ASN A 7 -38.37 5.74 14.38
C ASN A 7 -37.90 5.14 14.28
N PRO A 8 -37.84 5.00 14.14
CA PRO A 8 -37.30 4.39 14.03
C PRO A 8 -36.55 4.10 13.71
N ALA A 9 -36.51 4.06 13.58
CA ALA A 9 -35.79 3.78 13.25
C ALA A 9 -35.14 3.78 12.66
N LEU A 10 -34.95 4.15 12.58
CA LEU A 10 -34.31 4.22 11.89
C LEU A 10 -33.66 3.44 11.61
N PRO A 11 -33.56 3.17 11.25
CA PRO A 11 -32.99 2.43 10.82
C PRO A 11 -31.89 2.32 10.75
N GLU A 12 -31.68 1.96 10.95
CA GLU A 12 -30.65 1.85 10.94
C GLU A 12 -30.07 1.71 9.90
N GLN A 13 -29.57 2.08 9.86
CA GLN A 13 -28.94 2.18 8.91
C GLN A 13 -28.15 1.20 8.70
N PRO A 14 -27.82 0.99 7.92
CA PRO A 14 -27.02 0.06 7.55
C PRO A 14 -25.83 0.34 8.03
N PRO A 15 -25.22 -0.49 8.23
CA PRO A 15 -24.12 -0.29 8.75
C PRO A 15 -23.37 0.54 8.00
N GLN A 16 -23.07 1.39 8.45
CA GLN A 16 -22.36 2.14 7.88
C GLN A 16 -21.26 1.59 7.75
N PRO A 17 -20.90 1.27 7.02
CA PRO A 17 -19.77 0.68 6.73
C PRO A 17 -18.74 1.33 7.32
N ARG A 18 -18.59 2.11 7.32
CA ARG A 18 -17.59 2.59 7.84
C ARG A 18 -17.78 3.71 8.23
N LYS A 19 -17.36 4.00 9.05
CA LYS A 19 -17.43 5.10 9.46
C LYS A 19 -16.65 5.95 8.83
N ARG A 20 -16.92 7.03 8.69
CA ARG A 20 -16.20 7.95 8.16
C ARG A 20 -15.09 8.29 8.97
N ILE A 21 -13.92 8.21 8.50
CA ILE A 21 -12.73 8.72 9.15
C ILE A 21 -12.80 10.25 9.16
N PRO A 22 -12.58 10.89 10.29
CA PRO A 22 -12.51 12.34 10.33
C PRO A 22 -11.48 12.86 9.34
N THR A 23 -11.71 14.04 8.80
CA THR A 23 -10.90 14.58 7.72
C THR A 23 -9.40 14.61 8.05
N ASN A 24 -9.05 15.07 9.24
CA ASN A 24 -7.65 15.14 9.61
C ASN A 24 -7.02 13.75 9.73
N GLN A 25 -7.78 12.75 10.20
CA GLN A 25 -7.28 11.39 10.24
C GLN A 25 -7.17 10.80 8.85
N ALA A 26 -8.09 11.13 7.96
CA ALA A 26 -8.04 10.66 6.60
C ALA A 26 -6.81 11.21 5.89
N LEU A 27 -6.51 12.48 6.08
CA LEU A 27 -5.32 13.07 5.49
C LEU A 27 -4.05 12.44 6.06
N ALA A 28 -4.00 12.22 7.37
CA ALA A 28 -2.85 11.59 7.98
C ALA A 28 -2.68 10.16 7.48
N ALA A 29 -3.78 9.42 7.32
CA ALA A 29 -3.71 8.05 6.85
C ALA A 29 -3.23 7.96 5.41
N SER A 30 -3.46 9.01 4.61
CA SER A 30 -3.03 9.03 3.22
C SER A 30 -1.66 9.66 3.03
N ALA A 31 -1.07 10.20 4.08
CA ALA A 31 0.21 10.88 3.96
C ALA A 31 1.30 9.89 3.55
N SER A 32 2.06 10.27 2.54
CA SER A 32 3.03 9.36 1.93
C SER A 32 4.24 9.09 2.82
N TRP A 33 4.45 9.92 3.85
CA TRP A 33 5.57 9.76 4.77
C TRP A 33 5.25 8.91 5.99
N LEU A 34 4.01 8.41 6.09
CA LEU A 34 3.64 7.53 7.18
C LEU A 34 4.04 6.09 6.87
N PRO A 35 4.24 5.26 7.89
CA PRO A 35 4.54 3.85 7.65
C PRO A 35 3.44 3.17 6.85
N ALA A 36 3.82 2.26 5.97
CA ALA A 36 2.87 1.50 5.19
C ALA A 36 2.15 0.50 6.08
N PRO A 37 0.87 0.22 5.82
CA PRO A 37 0.12 -0.75 6.60
C PRO A 37 0.63 -2.17 6.36
N TYR A 38 0.56 -3.00 7.37
CA TYR A 38 0.92 -4.41 7.26
C TYR A 38 0.15 -5.22 8.27
N ASP A 39 0.00 -6.51 8.00
CA ASP A 39 -0.58 -7.43 8.96
C ASP A 39 0.48 -8.42 9.43
N LEU A 40 0.08 -9.35 10.29
CA LEU A 40 1.02 -10.33 10.83
C LEU A 40 1.66 -11.18 9.73
N ALA A 41 0.89 -11.57 8.74
CA ALA A 41 1.41 -12.40 7.66
C ALA A 41 2.44 -11.64 6.82
N ASP A 42 2.22 -10.34 6.61
CA ASP A 42 3.19 -9.49 5.90
C ASP A 42 4.49 -9.40 6.68
N ALA A 43 4.41 -9.11 7.96
CA ALA A 43 5.60 -8.99 8.79
C ALA A 43 6.35 -10.32 8.87
N THR A 44 5.63 -11.42 9.01
CA THR A 44 6.22 -12.75 9.07
C THR A 44 6.96 -13.06 7.76
N ALA A 45 6.35 -12.73 6.63
CA ALA A 45 6.94 -12.99 5.32
C ALA A 45 8.22 -12.17 5.12
N VAL A 46 8.19 -10.89 5.49
CA VAL A 46 9.37 -10.03 5.34
C VAL A 46 10.50 -10.49 6.26
N GLN A 47 10.18 -10.88 7.49
CA GLN A 47 11.20 -11.37 8.41
C GLN A 47 11.79 -12.69 7.93
N ALA A 48 10.97 -13.58 7.41
CA ALA A 48 11.46 -14.84 6.85
C ALA A 48 12.37 -14.59 5.65
N LEU A 49 12.00 -13.62 4.81
CA LEU A 49 12.83 -13.24 3.68
C LEU A 49 14.19 -12.73 4.15
N GLN A 50 14.19 -11.86 5.15
CA GLN A 50 15.44 -11.33 5.69
C GLN A 50 16.35 -12.42 6.23
N ARG A 51 15.77 -13.44 6.85
CA ARG A 51 16.54 -14.54 7.44
C ARG A 51 16.93 -15.62 6.43
N GLY A 52 16.42 -15.53 5.22
CA GLY A 52 16.68 -16.55 4.21
C GLY A 52 15.87 -17.82 4.42
N THR A 53 14.79 -17.76 5.19
CA THR A 53 13.97 -18.94 5.50
C THR A 53 12.58 -18.86 4.87
N ALA A 54 12.33 -17.87 4.00
CA ALA A 54 11.01 -17.71 3.39
C ALA A 54 10.74 -18.82 2.39
N ASP A 55 9.55 -19.42 2.47
CA ASP A 55 9.09 -20.32 1.42
C ASP A 55 8.63 -19.51 0.21
N SER A 56 8.20 -20.19 -0.86
CA SER A 56 7.85 -19.47 -2.07
C SER A 56 6.65 -18.52 -1.87
N ASP A 57 5.68 -18.90 -1.07
CA ASP A 57 4.54 -18.03 -0.81
C ASP A 57 4.95 -16.81 0.00
N GLN A 58 5.81 -17.00 0.99
CA GLN A 58 6.32 -15.89 1.79
C GLN A 58 7.18 -14.95 0.95
N GLN A 59 7.98 -15.49 0.04
CA GLN A 59 8.79 -14.67 -0.85
C GLN A 59 7.90 -13.77 -1.72
N ARG A 60 6.85 -14.35 -2.30
CA ARG A 60 5.91 -13.58 -3.11
C ARG A 60 5.17 -12.54 -2.29
N ARG A 61 4.74 -12.93 -1.11
CA ARG A 61 4.00 -12.01 -0.25
C ARG A 61 4.89 -10.84 0.19
N ALA A 62 6.13 -11.12 0.56
CA ALA A 62 7.05 -10.07 0.99
C ALA A 62 7.33 -9.10 -0.16
N LEU A 63 7.61 -9.63 -1.35
CA LEU A 63 7.88 -8.78 -2.50
C LEU A 63 6.64 -7.97 -2.89
N ASP A 64 5.47 -8.59 -2.87
CA ASP A 64 4.23 -7.89 -3.18
C ASP A 64 3.97 -6.77 -2.18
N TRP A 65 4.20 -7.02 -0.89
CA TRP A 65 4.03 -5.98 0.12
C TRP A 65 4.98 -4.80 -0.13
N ILE A 66 6.23 -5.10 -0.45
CA ILE A 66 7.21 -4.05 -0.72
C ILE A 66 6.75 -3.19 -1.90
N ILE A 67 6.37 -3.82 -2.99
CA ILE A 67 5.99 -3.10 -4.20
C ILE A 67 4.69 -2.32 -4.01
N ARG A 68 3.66 -2.94 -3.46
CA ARG A 68 2.33 -2.34 -3.42
C ARG A 68 2.11 -1.46 -2.21
N GLN A 69 2.66 -1.82 -1.07
CA GLN A 69 2.40 -1.08 0.17
C GLN A 69 3.56 -0.15 0.52
N ALA A 70 4.77 -0.67 0.64
CA ALA A 70 5.89 0.17 1.05
C ALA A 70 6.22 1.21 -0.01
N CYS A 71 6.22 0.82 -1.27
CA CYS A 71 6.55 1.71 -2.37
C CYS A 71 5.31 2.38 -2.98
N ALA A 72 4.12 1.86 -2.70
CA ALA A 72 2.87 2.38 -3.25
C ALA A 72 2.98 2.57 -4.77
N THR A 73 3.54 1.57 -5.44
CA THR A 73 3.92 1.67 -6.86
C THR A 73 2.71 1.95 -7.76
N TYR A 74 1.56 1.37 -7.41
CA TYR A 74 0.38 1.47 -8.27
C TYR A 74 -0.65 2.44 -7.73
N ASP A 75 -0.32 3.18 -6.67
CA ASP A 75 -1.23 4.14 -6.10
C ASP A 75 -1.16 5.46 -6.84
N PHE A 76 -2.22 6.26 -6.69
CA PHE A 76 -2.22 7.59 -7.25
C PHE A 76 -1.28 8.46 -6.38
N PRO A 77 -0.27 9.10 -6.96
CA PRO A 77 0.75 9.78 -6.15
C PRO A 77 0.34 11.14 -5.62
N TYR A 78 -0.63 11.80 -6.24
CA TYR A 78 -1.00 13.15 -5.81
C TYR A 78 -1.57 13.13 -4.39
N ARG A 79 -1.10 14.02 -3.57
CA ARG A 79 -1.59 14.21 -2.21
C ARG A 79 -2.00 15.64 -2.03
N PRO A 80 -3.26 15.91 -1.65
CA PRO A 80 -3.68 17.28 -1.39
C PRO A 80 -2.98 17.82 -0.15
N GLY A 81 -2.62 19.07 -0.18
CA GLY A 81 -1.96 19.67 0.94
C GLY A 81 -1.46 21.06 0.59
N PRO A 82 -0.87 21.76 1.56
CA PRO A 82 -0.44 23.14 1.35
C PRO A 82 0.78 23.29 0.44
N ASP A 83 1.53 22.20 0.22
CA ASP A 83 2.68 22.24 -0.67
C ASP A 83 2.84 20.88 -1.33
N ASP A 84 3.93 20.71 -2.06
CA ASP A 84 4.17 19.51 -2.87
C ASP A 84 4.93 18.42 -2.14
N ARG A 85 5.27 18.63 -0.88
CA ARG A 85 6.17 17.71 -0.18
C ARG A 85 5.64 16.30 -0.11
N ASP A 86 4.38 16.15 0.26
CA ASP A 86 3.78 14.83 0.40
C ASP A 86 3.70 14.11 -0.95
N THR A 87 3.31 14.83 -2.00
CA THR A 87 3.28 14.27 -3.35
C THR A 87 4.68 13.88 -3.80
N ASN A 88 5.69 14.67 -3.49
CA ASN A 88 7.07 14.35 -3.87
C ASN A 88 7.57 13.10 -3.18
N ILE A 89 7.20 12.89 -1.92
CA ILE A 89 7.54 11.66 -1.21
C ILE A 89 6.84 10.47 -1.87
N ALA A 90 5.56 10.62 -2.21
CA ALA A 90 4.83 9.56 -2.89
C ALA A 90 5.46 9.20 -4.23
N LEU A 91 5.90 10.20 -5.00
CA LEU A 91 6.57 9.97 -6.27
C LEU A 91 7.90 9.25 -6.08
N GLY A 92 8.65 9.60 -5.04
CA GLY A 92 9.91 8.92 -4.74
C GLY A 92 9.71 7.46 -4.37
N ARG A 93 8.69 7.18 -3.58
CA ARG A 93 8.34 5.79 -3.25
C ARG A 93 7.93 5.03 -4.50
N MET A 94 7.10 5.63 -5.32
CA MET A 94 6.65 5.02 -6.57
C MET A 94 7.84 4.73 -7.48
N TRP A 95 8.79 5.65 -7.56
CA TRP A 95 9.99 5.46 -8.38
C TRP A 95 10.75 4.21 -7.92
N ALA A 96 10.92 4.05 -6.61
CA ALA A 96 11.62 2.88 -6.07
C ALA A 96 10.88 1.58 -6.45
N GLY A 97 9.56 1.58 -6.31
CA GLY A 97 8.77 0.41 -6.69
C GLY A 97 8.86 0.10 -8.17
N GLN A 98 8.87 1.14 -9.00
CA GLN A 98 9.02 0.96 -10.45
C GLN A 98 10.37 0.33 -10.80
N GLN A 99 11.43 0.67 -10.08
CA GLN A 99 12.72 0.03 -10.31
C GLN A 99 12.68 -1.46 -9.99
N ILE A 100 12.01 -1.82 -8.90
CA ILE A 100 11.87 -3.23 -8.53
C ILE A 100 11.06 -3.99 -9.58
N VAL A 101 9.93 -3.43 -10.00
CA VAL A 101 9.09 -4.06 -11.02
C VAL A 101 9.85 -4.20 -12.33
N LYS A 102 10.63 -3.20 -12.70
CA LYS A 102 11.44 -3.25 -13.90
C LYS A 102 12.39 -4.45 -13.87
N LEU A 103 13.03 -4.69 -12.72
CA LEU A 103 13.93 -5.82 -12.60
C LEU A 103 13.19 -7.15 -12.61
N CYS A 104 11.99 -7.19 -12.03
CA CYS A 104 11.18 -8.40 -12.06
C CYS A 104 10.81 -8.81 -13.48
N ASN A 105 10.76 -7.85 -14.39
CA ASN A 105 10.36 -8.09 -15.78
C ASN A 105 11.50 -7.98 -16.78
N ALA A 106 12.73 -7.86 -16.31
CA ALA A 106 13.87 -7.73 -17.20
C ALA A 106 14.11 -9.01 -17.99
N ASP A 107 14.55 -8.84 -19.22
CA ASP A 107 14.88 -9.99 -20.07
C ASP A 107 16.30 -10.47 -19.75
N ILE A 108 16.38 -11.44 -18.87
CA ILE A 108 17.66 -11.97 -18.40
C ILE A 108 18.44 -12.58 -19.57
N GLY A 109 17.75 -13.28 -20.49
CA GLY A 109 18.40 -13.90 -21.63
C GLY A 109 19.08 -12.86 -22.51
N LYS A 110 18.37 -11.76 -22.78
CA LYS A 110 18.95 -10.67 -23.57
C LYS A 110 20.13 -10.03 -22.85
N MET A 111 20.00 -9.82 -21.56
CA MET A 111 21.08 -9.21 -20.78
C MET A 111 22.34 -10.08 -20.80
N ARG A 112 22.19 -11.39 -20.73
CA ARG A 112 23.34 -12.30 -20.83
C ARG A 112 23.99 -12.24 -22.20
N ARG A 113 23.19 -12.19 -23.25
CA ARG A 113 23.73 -12.11 -24.61
C ARG A 113 24.49 -10.82 -24.84
N ASP A 114 24.01 -9.73 -24.22
CA ASP A 114 24.60 -8.41 -24.38
C ASP A 114 25.77 -8.16 -23.40
N SER A 115 25.98 -9.07 -22.46
CA SER A 115 27.04 -8.90 -21.46
C SER A 115 28.40 -9.14 -22.08
N PRO A 116 29.36 -8.30 -21.80
CA PRO A 116 30.71 -8.48 -22.36
C PRO A 116 31.48 -9.66 -21.81
N THR A 117 31.01 -10.26 -20.71
CA THR A 117 31.65 -11.49 -20.22
C THR A 117 30.92 -12.72 -20.68
#